data_af0681e7dd6180098569e4555995634b
#
_entry.id   af0681e7dd6180098569e4555995634b
#
_cell.length_a   1.000
_cell.length_b   1.000
_cell.length_c   1.000
_cell.angle_alpha   90.00
_cell.angle_beta   90.00
_cell.angle_gamma   90.00
#
_symmetry.space_group_name_H-M   'P 1'
#
loop_
_entity.id
_entity.type
_entity.pdbx_description
1 polymer ?
#
loop_
_entity_poly.entity_id
_entity_poly.type
_entity_poly.pdbx_seq_one_letter_code
_entity_poly.pdbx_strand_id
1 'polypeptide(L)'
;MKTHILSLVIIILSIMGCQHTDTTQDVEKWKTEIMNVEKAFNDMAQKEGLIKAFEFYAAEDGVIRRGKKVIKGKKDIAAWYKKDVRPNETLTWTPTYIEVSSAGDMAFTYGDYTFTSLDSLGTKKVNKGIFHTVWRRQADGTWRFVWD
;
A
#
# COMPACT_ATOMS: atom_id res chain seq x y z
N MET A 1 -36.88 70.73 -0.92
CA MET A 1 -35.86 70.11 -1.75
C MET A 1 -35.44 68.84 -1.02
N LYS A 2 -35.83 67.64 -1.50
CA LYS A 2 -35.53 66.33 -0.91
C LYS A 2 -34.43 65.68 -1.75
N THR A 3 -33.28 65.58 -1.22
CA THR A 3 -32.14 64.88 -1.83
C THR A 3 -32.26 63.38 -1.57
N HIS A 4 -32.44 62.59 -2.65
CA HIS A 4 -32.43 61.14 -2.60
C HIS A 4 -30.98 60.66 -2.68
N ILE A 5 -30.51 60.08 -1.58
CA ILE A 5 -29.25 59.37 -1.53
C ILE A 5 -29.51 57.94 -2.03
N LEU A 6 -29.00 57.64 -3.21
CA LEU A 6 -29.05 56.33 -3.86
C LEU A 6 -27.92 55.47 -3.28
N SER A 7 -28.25 54.60 -2.33
CA SER A 7 -27.26 53.64 -1.80
C SER A 7 -27.03 52.50 -2.79
N LEU A 8 -25.87 52.53 -3.43
CA LEU A 8 -25.41 51.46 -4.31
C LEU A 8 -24.88 50.29 -3.44
N VAL A 9 -25.68 49.27 -3.28
CA VAL A 9 -25.25 48.00 -2.62
C VAL A 9 -24.51 47.18 -3.65
N ILE A 10 -23.17 47.14 -3.52
CA ILE A 10 -22.32 46.26 -4.32
C ILE A 10 -22.35 44.89 -3.65
N ILE A 11 -23.09 43.95 -4.26
CA ILE A 11 -23.07 42.53 -3.89
C ILE A 11 -21.82 41.94 -4.53
N ILE A 12 -20.78 41.77 -3.71
CA ILE A 12 -19.60 40.98 -4.08
C ILE A 12 -19.99 39.49 -4.03
N LEU A 13 -20.35 38.93 -5.19
CA LEU A 13 -20.47 37.49 -5.35
C LEU A 13 -19.06 36.90 -5.23
N SER A 14 -18.72 36.36 -4.08
CA SER A 14 -17.54 35.51 -3.89
C SER A 14 -17.78 34.24 -4.71
N ILE A 15 -17.25 34.21 -5.91
CA ILE A 15 -17.14 32.97 -6.69
C ILE A 15 -16.14 32.11 -5.98
N MET A 16 -16.59 31.24 -5.06
CA MET A 16 -15.84 30.10 -4.59
C MET A 16 -15.67 29.17 -5.78
N GLY A 17 -14.61 29.40 -6.57
CA GLY A 17 -14.17 28.46 -7.58
C GLY A 17 -13.82 27.17 -6.88
N CYS A 18 -14.67 26.14 -7.00
CA CYS A 18 -14.22 24.77 -6.78
C CYS A 18 -13.02 24.57 -7.70
N GLN A 19 -11.83 24.58 -7.15
CA GLN A 19 -10.67 24.06 -7.87
C GLN A 19 -10.96 22.59 -8.10
N HIS A 20 -11.35 22.27 -9.32
CA HIS A 20 -11.41 20.90 -9.80
C HIS A 20 -9.96 20.43 -9.86
N THR A 21 -9.46 19.88 -8.76
CA THR A 21 -8.19 19.13 -8.76
C THR A 21 -8.37 18.03 -9.80
N ASP A 22 -7.44 17.95 -10.75
CA ASP A 22 -7.47 16.92 -11.78
C ASP A 22 -7.21 15.57 -11.13
N THR A 23 -8.28 14.93 -10.66
CA THR A 23 -8.29 13.68 -9.93
C THR A 23 -7.50 12.58 -10.69
N THR A 24 -7.42 12.71 -12.02
CA THR A 24 -6.70 11.77 -12.87
C THR A 24 -5.19 11.87 -12.67
N GLN A 25 -4.64 13.09 -12.60
CA GLN A 25 -3.20 13.30 -12.35
C GLN A 25 -2.81 12.84 -10.94
N ASP A 26 -3.66 13.08 -9.95
CA ASP A 26 -3.41 12.62 -8.59
C ASP A 26 -3.41 11.09 -8.50
N VAL A 27 -4.34 10.40 -9.15
CA VAL A 27 -4.39 8.94 -9.18
C VAL A 27 -3.13 8.35 -9.83
N GLU A 28 -2.65 8.87 -10.94
CA GLU A 28 -1.42 8.39 -11.59
C GLU A 28 -0.17 8.63 -10.72
N LYS A 29 -0.11 9.75 -10.02
CA LYS A 29 0.92 10.02 -9.01
C LYS A 29 0.88 8.96 -7.90
N TRP A 30 -0.30 8.66 -7.35
CA TRP A 30 -0.45 7.67 -6.29
C TRP A 30 -0.16 6.24 -6.76
N LYS A 31 -0.46 5.88 -8.00
CA LYS A 31 -0.02 4.61 -8.60
C LYS A 31 1.50 4.50 -8.61
N THR A 32 2.18 5.60 -8.95
CA THR A 32 3.65 5.65 -8.91
C THR A 32 4.18 5.52 -7.47
N GLU A 33 3.54 6.14 -6.49
CA GLU A 33 3.87 5.96 -5.07
C GLU A 33 3.75 4.49 -4.65
N ILE A 34 2.65 3.82 -5.02
CA ILE A 34 2.43 2.40 -4.71
C ILE A 34 3.47 1.50 -5.39
N MET A 35 3.81 1.75 -6.67
CA MET A 35 4.87 1.02 -7.34
C MET A 35 6.20 1.12 -6.58
N ASN A 36 6.55 2.32 -6.10
CA ASN A 36 7.76 2.55 -5.32
C ASN A 36 7.70 1.86 -3.95
N VAL A 37 6.55 1.84 -3.31
CA VAL A 37 6.33 1.15 -2.03
C VAL A 37 6.47 -0.36 -2.19
N GLU A 38 5.87 -0.95 -3.22
CA GLU A 38 6.01 -2.38 -3.54
C GLU A 38 7.48 -2.75 -3.80
N LYS A 39 8.17 -1.92 -4.59
CA LYS A 39 9.59 -2.13 -4.84
C LYS A 39 10.42 -2.05 -3.55
N ALA A 40 10.18 -1.05 -2.72
CA ALA A 40 10.91 -0.87 -1.46
C ALA A 40 10.61 -2.01 -0.48
N PHE A 41 9.38 -2.52 -0.46
CA PHE A 41 9.00 -3.68 0.34
C PHE A 41 9.75 -4.95 -0.14
N ASN A 42 9.75 -5.21 -1.43
CA ASN A 42 10.52 -6.32 -2.02
C ASN A 42 12.03 -6.17 -1.73
N ASP A 43 12.61 -4.99 -1.92
CA ASP A 43 14.02 -4.73 -1.65
C ASP A 43 14.37 -4.96 -0.16
N MET A 44 13.53 -4.53 0.76
CA MET A 44 13.70 -4.79 2.20
C MET A 44 13.64 -6.29 2.52
N ALA A 45 12.70 -7.02 1.89
CA ALA A 45 12.60 -8.47 2.07
C ALA A 45 13.89 -9.19 1.64
N GLN A 46 14.55 -8.72 0.56
CA GLN A 46 15.82 -9.27 0.10
C GLN A 46 17.00 -8.90 1.01
N LYS A 47 17.05 -7.67 1.52
CA LYS A 47 18.19 -7.16 2.27
C LYS A 47 18.13 -7.49 3.75
N GLU A 48 16.95 -7.43 4.34
CA GLU A 48 16.74 -7.47 5.79
C GLU A 48 15.90 -8.67 6.23
N GLY A 49 15.41 -9.45 5.26
CA GLY A 49 14.62 -10.65 5.47
C GLY A 49 13.11 -10.40 5.61
N LEU A 50 12.35 -11.47 5.43
CA LEU A 50 10.88 -11.41 5.41
C LEU A 50 10.28 -10.91 6.72
N ILE A 51 10.84 -11.33 7.87
CA ILE A 51 10.34 -10.92 9.19
C ILE A 51 10.27 -9.39 9.27
N LYS A 52 11.41 -8.74 9.00
CA LYS A 52 11.55 -7.30 9.16
C LYS A 52 10.72 -6.54 8.12
N ALA A 53 10.72 -7.02 6.88
CA ALA A 53 9.97 -6.39 5.81
C ALA A 53 8.45 -6.44 6.05
N PHE A 54 7.91 -7.61 6.39
CA PHE A 54 6.48 -7.75 6.66
C PHE A 54 6.06 -7.02 7.94
N GLU A 55 6.89 -7.01 8.98
CA GLU A 55 6.65 -6.21 10.17
C GLU A 55 6.63 -4.71 9.85
N PHE A 56 7.56 -4.22 9.05
CA PHE A 56 7.65 -2.80 8.70
C PHE A 56 6.45 -2.34 7.87
N TYR A 57 6.09 -3.09 6.81
CA TYR A 57 5.04 -2.67 5.88
C TYR A 57 3.61 -2.99 6.33
N ALA A 58 3.41 -3.81 7.35
CA ALA A 58 2.08 -4.05 7.91
C ALA A 58 1.51 -2.82 8.61
N ALA A 59 0.23 -2.53 8.39
CA ALA A 59 -0.54 -1.68 9.29
C ALA A 59 -0.68 -2.35 10.67
N GLU A 60 -0.97 -1.59 11.73
CA GLU A 60 -1.14 -2.16 13.08
C GLU A 60 -2.26 -3.23 13.12
N ASP A 61 -3.31 -3.02 12.34
CA ASP A 61 -4.44 -3.94 12.14
C ASP A 61 -4.31 -4.79 10.86
N GLY A 62 -3.11 -4.83 10.25
CA GLY A 62 -2.84 -5.57 9.03
C GLY A 62 -3.14 -7.06 9.15
N VAL A 63 -3.48 -7.68 8.04
CA VAL A 63 -3.85 -9.09 7.96
C VAL A 63 -3.04 -9.76 6.86
N ILE A 64 -2.57 -10.97 7.12
CA ILE A 64 -2.00 -11.81 6.06
C ILE A 64 -2.73 -13.15 6.01
N ARG A 65 -2.84 -13.72 4.81
CA ARG A 65 -3.28 -15.09 4.60
C ARG A 65 -2.10 -15.95 4.18
N ARG A 66 -1.88 -17.04 4.92
CA ARG A 66 -0.84 -18.03 4.57
C ARG A 66 -1.46 -19.43 4.55
N GLY A 67 -1.69 -19.95 3.33
CA GLY A 67 -2.46 -21.16 3.12
C GLY A 67 -3.92 -20.99 3.60
N LYS A 68 -4.35 -21.81 4.57
CA LYS A 68 -5.67 -21.72 5.19
C LYS A 68 -5.74 -20.84 6.44
N LYS A 69 -4.62 -20.27 6.87
CA LYS A 69 -4.53 -19.46 8.08
C LYS A 69 -4.67 -17.98 7.75
N VAL A 70 -5.39 -17.27 8.61
CA VAL A 70 -5.47 -15.80 8.63
C VAL A 70 -4.79 -15.32 9.89
N ILE A 71 -3.77 -14.50 9.74
CA ILE A 71 -2.97 -13.91 10.82
C ILE A 71 -3.30 -12.42 10.87
N LYS A 72 -3.70 -11.91 12.04
CA LYS A 72 -4.21 -10.55 12.20
C LYS A 72 -3.35 -9.75 13.17
N GLY A 73 -3.00 -8.55 12.77
CA GLY A 73 -2.20 -7.62 13.57
C GLY A 73 -0.70 -7.77 13.32
N LYS A 74 -0.03 -6.64 13.27
CA LYS A 74 1.40 -6.51 12.99
C LYS A 74 2.29 -7.41 13.85
N LYS A 75 2.01 -7.49 15.16
CA LYS A 75 2.78 -8.33 16.09
C LYS A 75 2.67 -9.81 15.77
N ASP A 76 1.47 -10.29 15.45
CA ASP A 76 1.23 -11.69 15.11
C ASP A 76 1.80 -12.04 13.74
N ILE A 77 1.80 -11.10 12.79
CA ILE A 77 2.46 -11.22 11.50
C ILE A 77 3.97 -11.42 11.70
N ALA A 78 4.62 -10.57 12.50
CA ALA A 78 6.04 -10.71 12.82
C ALA A 78 6.33 -12.05 13.53
N ALA A 79 5.48 -12.45 14.48
CA ALA A 79 5.61 -13.73 15.18
C ALA A 79 5.43 -14.93 14.24
N TRP A 80 4.55 -14.83 13.26
CA TRP A 80 4.36 -15.86 12.23
C TRP A 80 5.66 -16.12 11.46
N TYR A 81 6.27 -15.07 10.91
CA TYR A 81 7.51 -15.20 10.14
C TYR A 81 8.69 -15.66 11.00
N LYS A 82 8.73 -15.33 12.30
CA LYS A 82 9.77 -15.84 13.22
C LYS A 82 9.70 -17.35 13.43
N LYS A 83 8.50 -17.94 13.35
CA LYS A 83 8.31 -19.40 13.59
C LYS A 83 8.66 -20.26 12.39
N ASP A 84 8.56 -19.73 11.18
CA ASP A 84 8.71 -20.51 9.93
C ASP A 84 9.91 -20.02 9.11
N VAL A 85 10.98 -19.60 9.78
CA VAL A 85 12.22 -19.22 9.09
C VAL A 85 12.86 -20.46 8.47
N ARG A 86 13.07 -20.41 7.16
CA ARG A 86 13.73 -21.48 6.40
C ARG A 86 15.10 -21.02 5.94
N PRO A 87 16.10 -21.90 5.98
CA PRO A 87 17.42 -21.56 5.46
C PRO A 87 17.35 -21.11 4.00
N ASN A 88 18.01 -19.99 3.71
CA ASN A 88 18.12 -19.44 2.36
C ASN A 88 16.76 -19.18 1.67
N GLU A 89 15.71 -18.84 2.44
CA GLU A 89 14.45 -18.44 1.85
C GLU A 89 14.56 -17.06 1.19
N THR A 90 13.96 -16.94 0.03
CA THR A 90 13.78 -15.65 -0.66
C THR A 90 12.36 -15.57 -1.19
N LEU A 91 11.79 -14.39 -1.14
CA LEU A 91 10.49 -14.09 -1.74
C LEU A 91 10.64 -12.81 -2.57
N THR A 92 10.50 -12.95 -3.87
CA THR A 92 10.53 -11.83 -4.80
C THR A 92 9.17 -11.68 -5.47
N TRP A 93 8.76 -10.45 -5.74
CA TRP A 93 7.51 -10.17 -6.44
C TRP A 93 7.59 -8.87 -7.22
N THR A 94 6.70 -8.73 -8.18
CA THR A 94 6.57 -7.49 -8.97
C THR A 94 5.10 -7.29 -9.30
N PRO A 95 4.49 -6.15 -8.98
CA PRO A 95 3.13 -5.86 -9.36
C PRO A 95 3.02 -5.70 -10.88
N THR A 96 2.02 -6.36 -11.46
CA THR A 96 1.62 -6.19 -12.86
C THR A 96 0.37 -5.34 -12.99
N TYR A 97 -0.32 -5.11 -11.86
CA TYR A 97 -1.50 -4.27 -11.78
C TYR A 97 -1.50 -3.45 -10.49
N ILE A 98 -1.88 -2.19 -10.63
CA ILE A 98 -2.05 -1.23 -9.52
C ILE A 98 -3.32 -0.44 -9.76
N GLU A 99 -4.18 -0.38 -8.75
CA GLU A 99 -5.35 0.50 -8.73
C GLU A 99 -5.36 1.30 -7.44
N VAL A 100 -5.71 2.57 -7.53
CA VAL A 100 -5.79 3.49 -6.39
C VAL A 100 -7.16 4.13 -6.37
N SER A 101 -7.75 4.25 -5.19
CA SER A 101 -9.03 4.96 -4.99
C SER A 101 -8.92 6.42 -5.42
N SER A 102 -10.01 7.00 -5.89
CA SER A 102 -10.08 8.42 -6.25
C SER A 102 -9.81 9.37 -5.07
N ALA A 103 -9.89 8.87 -3.84
CA ALA A 103 -9.54 9.61 -2.63
C ALA A 103 -8.05 9.50 -2.26
N GLY A 104 -7.28 8.62 -2.91
CA GLY A 104 -5.87 8.40 -2.64
C GLY A 104 -5.57 7.77 -1.28
N ASP A 105 -6.53 7.11 -0.66
CA ASP A 105 -6.45 6.51 0.67
C ASP A 105 -6.30 4.99 0.67
N MET A 106 -6.73 4.33 -0.42
CA MET A 106 -6.65 2.88 -0.60
C MET A 106 -6.05 2.54 -1.95
N ALA A 107 -5.29 1.44 -2.00
CA ALA A 107 -4.80 0.88 -3.24
C ALA A 107 -4.87 -0.65 -3.21
N PHE A 108 -4.92 -1.24 -4.39
CA PHE A 108 -4.88 -2.67 -4.59
C PHE A 108 -3.83 -3.01 -5.64
N THR A 109 -3.00 -4.01 -5.33
CA THR A 109 -1.97 -4.50 -6.24
C THR A 109 -2.07 -6.02 -6.39
N TYR A 110 -1.69 -6.54 -7.54
CA TYR A 110 -1.39 -7.94 -7.73
C TYR A 110 -0.32 -8.13 -8.80
N GLY A 111 0.29 -9.31 -8.80
CA GLY A 111 1.31 -9.69 -9.76
C GLY A 111 1.92 -11.04 -9.41
N ASP A 112 3.01 -11.38 -10.06
CA ASP A 112 3.69 -12.64 -9.87
C ASP A 112 4.64 -12.59 -8.66
N TYR A 113 4.71 -13.71 -7.92
CA TYR A 113 5.76 -13.92 -6.93
C TYR A 113 6.55 -15.19 -7.21
N THR A 114 7.78 -15.21 -6.75
CA THR A 114 8.62 -16.41 -6.67
C THR A 114 9.15 -16.56 -5.25
N PHE A 115 8.79 -17.67 -4.61
CA PHE A 115 9.33 -18.07 -3.32
C PHE A 115 10.32 -19.22 -3.51
N THR A 116 11.52 -19.08 -2.94
CA THR A 116 12.56 -20.10 -2.98
C THR A 116 12.98 -20.45 -1.55
N SER A 117 13.19 -21.72 -1.29
CA SER A 117 13.73 -22.23 -0.02
C SER A 117 14.54 -23.49 -0.27
N LEU A 118 15.29 -23.95 0.73
CA LEU A 118 15.89 -25.29 0.74
C LEU A 118 15.00 -26.24 1.55
N ASP A 119 14.88 -27.47 1.08
CA ASP A 119 14.29 -28.54 1.89
C ASP A 119 15.32 -29.10 2.89
N SER A 120 14.91 -30.09 3.69
CA SER A 120 15.76 -30.73 4.71
C SER A 120 16.98 -31.46 4.13
N LEU A 121 17.00 -31.73 2.83
CA LEU A 121 18.10 -32.36 2.10
C LEU A 121 18.98 -31.34 1.38
N GLY A 122 18.71 -30.02 1.54
CA GLY A 122 19.43 -28.95 0.85
C GLY A 122 18.98 -28.76 -0.60
N THR A 123 17.91 -29.42 -1.04
CA THR A 123 17.40 -29.28 -2.41
C THR A 123 16.59 -28.01 -2.54
N LYS A 124 16.88 -27.22 -3.58
CA LYS A 124 16.15 -25.99 -3.88
C LYS A 124 14.69 -26.27 -4.27
N LYS A 125 13.77 -25.68 -3.54
CA LYS A 125 12.33 -25.66 -3.86
C LYS A 125 11.94 -24.27 -4.35
N VAL A 126 11.20 -24.23 -5.45
CA VAL A 126 10.70 -22.99 -6.05
C VAL A 126 9.19 -23.08 -6.17
N ASN A 127 8.49 -22.11 -5.57
CA ASN A 127 7.05 -21.94 -5.70
C ASN A 127 6.78 -20.60 -6.36
N LYS A 128 5.87 -20.60 -7.32
CA LYS A 128 5.41 -19.40 -8.02
C LYS A 128 3.90 -19.27 -7.89
N GLY A 129 3.41 -18.06 -7.92
CA GLY A 129 1.97 -17.80 -7.87
C GLY A 129 1.69 -16.32 -8.02
N ILE A 130 0.44 -15.97 -7.76
CA ILE A 130 -0.02 -14.59 -7.77
C ILE A 130 -0.10 -14.09 -6.34
N PHE A 131 0.50 -12.93 -6.08
CA PHE A 131 0.25 -12.16 -4.86
C PHE A 131 -0.84 -11.13 -5.12
N HIS A 132 -1.47 -10.68 -4.07
CA HIS A 132 -2.28 -9.49 -4.08
C HIS A 132 -2.24 -8.81 -2.72
N THR A 133 -2.10 -7.48 -2.73
CA THR A 133 -1.96 -6.68 -1.52
C THR A 133 -2.97 -5.54 -1.56
N VAL A 134 -3.59 -5.27 -0.42
CA VAL A 134 -4.40 -4.06 -0.21
C VAL A 134 -3.64 -3.11 0.68
N TRP A 135 -3.42 -1.92 0.17
CA TRP A 135 -2.69 -0.82 0.82
C TRP A 135 -3.67 0.21 1.37
N ARG A 136 -3.34 0.77 2.52
CA ARG A 136 -4.05 1.92 3.09
C ARG A 136 -3.06 3.01 3.46
N ARG A 137 -3.37 4.25 3.04
CA ARG A 137 -2.59 5.41 3.44
C ARG A 137 -2.87 5.70 4.91
N GLN A 138 -1.81 5.85 5.68
CA GLN A 138 -1.89 6.16 7.10
C GLN A 138 -2.01 7.67 7.30
N ALA A 139 -2.34 8.10 8.53
CA ALA A 139 -2.47 9.52 8.87
C ALA A 139 -1.18 10.33 8.66
N ASP A 140 -0.01 9.68 8.74
CA ASP A 140 1.29 10.26 8.45
C ASP A 140 1.65 10.29 6.96
N GLY A 141 0.72 9.89 6.08
CA GLY A 141 0.90 9.83 4.63
C GLY A 141 1.61 8.57 4.12
N THR A 142 2.14 7.71 4.99
CA THR A 142 2.79 6.46 4.57
C THR A 142 1.77 5.41 4.14
N TRP A 143 2.17 4.52 3.23
CA TRP A 143 1.38 3.37 2.84
C TRP A 143 1.75 2.15 3.66
N ARG A 144 0.73 1.45 4.19
CA ARG A 144 0.89 0.17 4.88
C ARG A 144 -0.13 -0.83 4.35
N PHE A 145 0.27 -2.09 4.22
CA PHE A 145 -0.71 -3.08 3.81
C PHE A 145 -1.67 -3.39 4.95
N VAL A 146 -2.94 -3.55 4.59
CA VAL A 146 -4.03 -3.98 5.47
C VAL A 146 -4.47 -5.41 5.17
N TRP A 147 -4.09 -5.92 4.00
CA TRP A 147 -4.25 -7.30 3.58
C TRP A 147 -3.11 -7.71 2.64
N ASP A 148 -2.57 -8.95 2.84
CA ASP A 148 -1.59 -9.58 1.97
C ASP A 148 -1.71 -11.12 1.99
#